data_c07e4febaffc07ed86ab601d9aff06c2
#
_entry.id   c07e4febaffc07ed86ab601d9aff06c2
#
_cell.length_a   1.000
_cell.length_b   1.000
_cell.length_c   1.000
_cell.angle_alpha   90.00
_cell.angle_beta   90.00
_cell.angle_gamma   90.00
#
_symmetry.space_group_name_H-M   'P 1'
#
loop_
_entity.id
_entity.type
_entity.pdbx_description
1 polymer ?
#
loop_
_entity_poly.entity_id
_entity_poly.type
_entity_poly.pdbx_seq_one_letter_code
_entity_poly.pdbx_strand_id
1 'polypeptide(L)'
;MTGLQFAWLSLGLSIAASIFGQALLKAGASAVEFRSQLLDPRSVAGLAAYGVAAVFYMLALRRLPMAVALPLSATTYLGGALLGYLAFGERLNTGQLAGLLAIGLGVLVLGASTR
;
A
#
# COMPACT_ATOMS: atom_id res chain seq x y z
N MET A 1 -24.85 3.90 4.38
CA MET A 1 -23.78 3.11 3.73
C MET A 1 -24.00 1.63 4.03
N THR A 2 -23.97 0.79 3.01
CA THR A 2 -24.09 -0.66 3.22
C THR A 2 -22.80 -1.22 3.82
N GLY A 3 -22.89 -2.42 4.42
CA GLY A 3 -21.70 -3.09 4.93
C GLY A 3 -20.64 -3.34 3.87
N LEU A 4 -21.08 -3.63 2.63
CA LEU A 4 -20.15 -3.86 1.52
C LEU A 4 -19.46 -2.57 1.09
N GLN A 5 -20.19 -1.46 1.01
CA GLN A 5 -19.61 -0.15 0.69
C GLN A 5 -18.59 0.25 1.75
N PHE A 6 -18.90 0.01 3.02
CA PHE A 6 -17.97 0.27 4.11
C PHE A 6 -16.70 -0.57 3.98
N ALA A 7 -16.84 -1.84 3.56
CA ALA A 7 -15.68 -2.71 3.35
C ALA A 7 -14.77 -2.19 2.23
N TRP A 8 -15.36 -1.76 1.11
CA TRP A 8 -14.57 -1.20 0.01
C TRP A 8 -13.88 0.10 0.41
N LEU A 9 -14.57 0.96 1.15
CA LEU A 9 -13.96 2.19 1.67
C LEU A 9 -12.80 1.86 2.62
N SER A 10 -13.00 0.89 3.51
CA SER A 10 -11.97 0.46 4.44
C SER A 10 -10.74 -0.08 3.71
N LEU A 11 -10.94 -0.84 2.64
CA LEU A 11 -9.83 -1.36 1.83
C LEU A 11 -9.07 -0.21 1.18
N GLY A 12 -9.76 0.76 0.61
CA GLY A 12 -9.13 1.94 0.03
C GLY A 12 -8.32 2.73 1.04
N LEU A 13 -8.87 2.94 2.23
CA LEU A 13 -8.17 3.62 3.31
C LEU A 13 -6.94 2.83 3.78
N SER A 14 -7.06 1.50 3.83
CA SER A 14 -5.93 0.64 4.15
C SER A 14 -4.80 0.80 3.14
N ILE A 15 -5.13 0.79 1.86
CA ILE A 15 -4.14 0.97 0.79
C ILE A 15 -3.46 2.33 0.92
N ALA A 16 -4.24 3.39 1.12
CA ALA A 16 -3.70 4.74 1.26
C ALA A 16 -2.77 4.85 2.48
N ALA A 17 -3.17 4.29 3.61
CA ALA A 17 -2.37 4.30 4.83
C ALA A 17 -1.08 3.48 4.64
N SER A 18 -1.16 2.36 3.92
CA SER A 18 0.02 1.53 3.61
C SER A 18 1.03 2.29 2.76
N ILE A 19 0.56 3.00 1.73
CA ILE A 19 1.44 3.78 0.86
C ILE A 19 2.13 4.89 1.67
N PHE A 20 1.37 5.59 2.48
CA PHE A 20 1.90 6.65 3.34
C PHE A 20 2.92 6.07 4.33
N GLY A 21 2.60 4.92 4.95
CA GLY A 21 3.50 4.26 5.88
C GLY A 21 4.80 3.83 5.21
N GLN A 22 4.71 3.27 4.01
CA GLN A 22 5.90 2.85 3.27
C GLN A 22 6.78 4.03 2.89
N ALA A 23 6.18 5.17 2.52
CA ALA A 23 6.94 6.37 2.21
C ALA A 23 7.72 6.87 3.44
N LEU A 24 7.08 6.84 4.62
CA LEU A 24 7.73 7.23 5.87
C LEU A 24 8.86 6.28 6.23
N LEU A 25 8.66 4.97 6.05
CA LEU A 25 9.70 3.98 6.31
C LEU A 25 10.89 4.18 5.38
N LYS A 26 10.62 4.49 4.11
CA LYS A 26 11.69 4.78 3.15
C LYS A 26 12.47 6.02 3.57
N ALA A 27 11.76 7.05 4.01
CA ALA A 27 12.41 8.28 4.49
C ALA A 27 13.31 8.01 5.68
N GLY A 28 12.87 7.15 6.62
CA GLY A 28 13.65 6.78 7.78
C GLY A 28 14.82 5.86 7.47
N ALA A 29 14.82 5.22 6.30
CA ALA A 29 15.87 4.27 5.91
C ALA A 29 17.21 4.93 5.61
N SER A 30 17.27 6.26 5.58
CA SER A 30 18.53 6.98 5.40
C SER A 30 19.42 6.98 6.64
N ALA A 31 18.92 6.48 7.77
CA ALA A 31 19.71 6.41 9.01
C ALA A 31 20.88 5.43 8.86
N VAL A 32 21.99 5.74 9.50
CA VAL A 32 23.25 4.99 9.36
C VAL A 32 23.15 3.59 9.97
N GLU A 33 22.48 3.47 11.12
CA GLU A 33 22.36 2.22 11.85
C GLU A 33 20.90 1.79 11.94
N PHE A 34 20.67 0.48 12.05
CA PHE A 34 19.32 -0.06 12.18
C PHE A 34 18.62 0.47 13.44
N ARG A 35 19.36 0.59 14.54
CA ARG A 35 18.81 1.13 15.78
C ARG A 35 18.33 2.58 15.56
N SER A 36 19.15 3.40 14.89
CA SER A 36 18.78 4.78 14.57
C SER A 36 17.59 4.82 13.63
N GLN A 37 17.50 3.89 12.70
CA GLN A 37 16.36 3.77 11.79
C GLN A 37 15.07 3.46 12.55
N LEU A 38 15.12 2.53 13.50
CA LEU A 38 13.95 2.18 14.31
C LEU A 38 13.46 3.34 15.15
N LEU A 39 14.37 4.15 15.68
CA LEU A 39 14.05 5.27 16.56
C LEU A 39 13.79 6.57 15.81
N ASP A 40 14.04 6.59 14.49
CA ASP A 40 13.76 7.77 13.68
C ASP A 40 12.26 8.08 13.73
N PRO A 41 11.86 9.34 13.98
CA PRO A 41 10.43 9.67 14.03
C PRO A 41 9.67 9.29 12.77
N ARG A 42 10.32 9.35 11.60
CA ARG A 42 9.68 8.97 10.35
C ARG A 42 9.40 7.47 10.30
N SER A 43 10.31 6.65 10.81
CA SER A 43 10.11 5.21 10.90
C SER A 43 9.00 4.86 11.87
N VAL A 44 8.98 5.52 13.03
CA VAL A 44 7.92 5.30 14.03
C VAL A 44 6.56 5.68 13.46
N ALA A 45 6.47 6.83 12.80
CA ALA A 45 5.23 7.26 12.15
C ALA A 45 4.81 6.31 11.04
N GLY A 46 5.78 5.79 10.28
CA GLY A 46 5.50 4.81 9.23
C GLY A 46 4.92 3.51 9.77
N LEU A 47 5.51 3.00 10.86
CA LEU A 47 4.99 1.80 11.52
C LEU A 47 3.59 2.04 12.08
N ALA A 48 3.33 3.22 12.64
CA ALA A 48 2.00 3.57 13.12
C ALA A 48 0.99 3.61 11.97
N ALA A 49 1.37 4.18 10.84
CA ALA A 49 0.52 4.20 9.65
C ALA A 49 0.21 2.78 9.15
N TYR A 50 1.19 1.88 9.19
CA TYR A 50 0.96 0.47 8.87
C TYR A 50 -0.02 -0.18 9.83
N GLY A 51 0.07 0.13 11.12
CA GLY A 51 -0.89 -0.37 12.11
C GLY A 51 -2.31 0.09 11.80
N VAL A 52 -2.47 1.37 11.43
CA VAL A 52 -3.76 1.90 11.00
C VAL A 52 -4.25 1.17 9.74
N ALA A 53 -3.35 0.94 8.77
CA ALA A 53 -3.69 0.21 7.55
C ALA A 53 -4.20 -1.19 7.89
N ALA A 54 -3.54 -1.87 8.82
CA ALA A 54 -3.94 -3.21 9.23
C ALA A 54 -5.35 -3.23 9.84
N VAL A 55 -5.69 -2.21 10.63
CA VAL A 55 -7.03 -2.11 11.22
C VAL A 55 -8.08 -1.93 10.12
N PHE A 56 -7.84 -1.03 9.16
CA PHE A 56 -8.76 -0.86 8.04
C PHE A 56 -8.88 -2.12 7.19
N TYR A 57 -7.77 -2.83 7.01
CA TYR A 57 -7.79 -4.11 6.28
C TYR A 57 -8.64 -5.15 7.00
N MET A 58 -8.52 -5.22 8.32
CA MET A 58 -9.37 -6.10 9.14
C MET A 58 -10.86 -5.80 8.92
N LEU A 59 -11.20 -4.51 8.88
CA LEU A 59 -12.59 -4.09 8.65
C LEU A 59 -13.06 -4.51 7.25
N ALA A 60 -12.19 -4.37 6.24
CA ALA A 60 -12.52 -4.79 4.88
C ALA A 60 -12.77 -6.29 4.79
N LEU A 61 -11.99 -7.09 5.51
CA LEU A 61 -12.10 -8.56 5.50
C LEU A 61 -13.40 -9.07 6.12
N ARG A 62 -14.13 -8.24 6.82
CA ARG A 62 -15.42 -8.65 7.36
C ARG A 62 -16.44 -8.94 6.26
N ARG A 63 -16.28 -8.32 5.09
CA ARG A 63 -17.21 -8.47 3.97
C ARG A 63 -16.55 -8.96 2.69
N LEU A 64 -15.26 -8.77 2.55
CA LEU A 64 -14.53 -9.14 1.34
C LEU A 64 -13.71 -10.39 1.59
N PRO A 65 -13.72 -11.36 0.66
CA PRO A 65 -12.85 -12.52 0.79
C PRO A 65 -11.38 -12.12 0.62
N MET A 66 -10.50 -12.83 1.31
CA MET A 66 -9.08 -12.58 1.23
C MET A 66 -8.54 -12.75 -0.19
N ALA A 67 -9.14 -13.68 -0.95
CA ALA A 67 -8.74 -13.92 -2.33
C ALA A 67 -8.96 -12.69 -3.24
N VAL A 68 -9.82 -11.77 -2.82
CA VAL A 68 -10.08 -10.51 -3.53
C VAL A 68 -9.31 -9.36 -2.87
N ALA A 69 -9.43 -9.23 -1.54
CA ALA A 69 -8.85 -8.09 -0.83
C ALA A 69 -7.33 -8.06 -0.93
N LEU A 70 -6.68 -9.22 -0.78
CA LEU A 70 -5.23 -9.27 -0.78
C LEU A 70 -4.63 -8.94 -2.14
N PRO A 71 -5.09 -9.54 -3.26
CA PRO A 71 -4.59 -9.12 -4.56
C PRO A 71 -4.90 -7.67 -4.92
N LEU A 72 -6.07 -7.14 -4.52
CA LEU A 72 -6.40 -5.74 -4.76
C LEU A 72 -5.48 -4.80 -3.98
N SER A 73 -4.97 -5.25 -2.84
CA SER A 73 -3.97 -4.49 -2.09
C SER A 73 -2.65 -4.32 -2.85
N ALA A 74 -2.46 -5.05 -3.95
CA ALA A 74 -1.32 -4.84 -4.84
C ALA A 74 -1.30 -3.44 -5.45
N THR A 75 -2.41 -2.69 -5.39
CA THR A 75 -2.44 -1.27 -5.73
C THR A 75 -1.41 -0.49 -4.90
N THR A 76 -1.10 -0.95 -3.69
CA THR A 76 -0.05 -0.38 -2.86
C THR A 76 1.30 -0.37 -3.57
N TYR A 77 1.60 -1.41 -4.36
CA TYR A 77 2.85 -1.49 -5.10
C TYR A 77 2.92 -0.43 -6.19
N LEU A 78 1.79 -0.17 -6.84
CA LEU A 78 1.73 0.89 -7.86
C LEU A 78 1.93 2.27 -7.23
N GLY A 79 1.26 2.52 -6.11
CA GLY A 79 1.41 3.76 -5.37
C GLY A 79 2.82 3.94 -4.83
N GLY A 80 3.42 2.87 -4.31
CA GLY A 80 4.79 2.89 -3.82
C GLY A 80 5.79 3.20 -4.93
N ALA A 81 5.62 2.59 -6.10
CA ALA A 81 6.49 2.86 -7.24
C ALA A 81 6.36 4.31 -7.72
N LEU A 82 5.14 4.82 -7.75
CA LEU A 82 4.89 6.21 -8.15
C LEU A 82 5.54 7.18 -7.17
N LEU A 83 5.38 6.95 -5.87
CA LEU A 83 6.02 7.78 -4.85
C LEU A 83 7.53 7.68 -4.90
N GLY A 84 8.07 6.48 -5.11
CA GLY A 84 9.51 6.29 -5.25
C GLY A 84 10.06 7.13 -6.39
N TYR A 85 9.36 7.12 -7.51
CA TYR A 85 9.77 7.91 -8.68
C TYR A 85 9.64 9.41 -8.42
N LEU A 86 8.49 9.85 -7.89
CA LEU A 86 8.19 11.28 -7.75
C LEU A 86 8.88 11.91 -6.53
N ALA A 87 8.86 11.24 -5.39
CA ALA A 87 9.31 11.82 -4.14
C ALA A 87 10.77 11.52 -3.82
N PHE A 88 11.27 10.36 -4.24
CA PHE A 88 12.62 9.90 -3.91
C PHE A 88 13.56 9.85 -5.12
N GLY A 89 13.08 10.24 -6.30
CA GLY A 89 13.89 10.30 -7.50
C GLY A 89 14.36 8.94 -8.00
N GLU A 90 13.71 7.87 -7.60
CA GLU A 90 14.07 6.53 -8.04
C GLU A 90 13.71 6.33 -9.51
N ARG A 91 14.58 5.64 -10.24
CA ARG A 91 14.35 5.36 -11.65
C ARG A 91 13.78 3.97 -11.85
N LEU A 92 12.88 3.86 -12.81
CA LEU A 92 12.26 2.60 -13.17
C LEU A 92 12.77 2.17 -14.55
N ASN A 93 13.27 0.93 -14.65
CA ASN A 93 13.68 0.40 -15.95
C ASN A 93 12.46 -0.19 -16.67
N THR A 94 12.68 -0.60 -17.93
CA THR A 94 11.61 -1.12 -18.78
C THR A 94 10.94 -2.37 -18.16
N GLY A 95 11.74 -3.26 -17.59
CA GLY A 95 11.19 -4.46 -16.94
C GLY A 95 10.32 -4.12 -15.75
N GLN A 96 10.73 -3.14 -14.94
CA GLN A 96 9.93 -2.69 -13.80
C GLN A 96 8.62 -2.06 -14.26
N LEU A 97 8.67 -1.23 -15.30
CA LEU A 97 7.45 -0.62 -15.86
C LEU A 97 6.50 -1.69 -16.39
N ALA A 98 7.03 -2.69 -17.09
CA ALA A 98 6.22 -3.79 -17.59
C ALA A 98 5.54 -4.56 -16.45
N GLY A 99 6.28 -4.84 -15.37
CA GLY A 99 5.73 -5.50 -14.19
C GLY A 99 4.64 -4.68 -13.53
N LEU A 100 4.84 -3.37 -13.40
CA LEU A 100 3.84 -2.48 -12.82
C LEU A 100 2.58 -2.41 -13.66
N LEU A 101 2.72 -2.40 -14.99
CA LEU A 101 1.56 -2.45 -15.89
C LEU A 101 0.80 -3.76 -15.72
N ALA A 102 1.50 -4.87 -15.59
CA ALA A 102 0.87 -6.18 -15.37
C ALA A 102 0.08 -6.20 -14.06
N ILE A 103 0.66 -5.64 -12.99
CA ILE A 103 -0.04 -5.53 -11.70
C ILE A 103 -1.30 -4.69 -11.85
N GLY A 104 -1.19 -3.54 -12.51
CA GLY A 104 -2.32 -2.63 -12.72
C GLY A 104 -3.44 -3.29 -13.49
N LEU A 105 -3.11 -4.01 -14.57
CA LEU A 105 -4.09 -4.74 -15.35
C LEU A 105 -4.76 -5.83 -14.52
N GLY A 106 -3.97 -6.57 -13.73
CA GLY A 106 -4.52 -7.61 -12.85
C GLY A 106 -5.50 -7.03 -11.83
N VAL A 107 -5.16 -5.90 -11.23
CA VAL A 107 -6.03 -5.22 -10.26
C VAL A 107 -7.34 -4.78 -10.92
N LEU A 108 -7.26 -4.21 -12.13
CA LEU A 108 -8.45 -3.77 -12.85
C LEU A 108 -9.36 -4.94 -13.21
N VAL A 109 -8.79 -6.03 -13.71
CA VAL A 109 -9.55 -7.23 -14.06
C VAL A 109 -10.23 -7.83 -12.83
N LEU A 110 -9.48 -7.94 -11.75
CA LEU A 110 -10.02 -8.51 -10.51
C LEU A 110 -11.13 -7.64 -9.94
N GLY A 111 -10.95 -6.34 -9.91
CA GLY A 111 -11.96 -5.40 -9.43
C GLY A 111 -13.24 -5.46 -10.26
N ALA A 112 -13.09 -5.53 -11.59
CA ALA A 112 -14.25 -5.64 -12.49
C ALA A 112 -14.98 -6.96 -12.33
N SER A 113 -14.25 -8.02 -11.95
CA SER A 113 -14.81 -9.37 -11.84
C SER A 113 -15.53 -9.62 -10.51
N THR A 114 -15.44 -8.69 -9.55
CA THR A 114 -15.99 -8.89 -8.22
C THR A 114 -17.31 -8.17 -7.99
N ARG A 115 -17.93 -7.71 -9.03
CA ARG A 115 -19.24 -7.05 -8.94
C ARG A 115 -20.37 -8.07 -8.77
#